data_e69ea7e48906562fae64c29f4037d505
#
_entry.id   e69ea7e48906562fae64c29f4037d505
#
_cell.length_a   1.000
_cell.length_b   1.000
_cell.length_c   1.000
_cell.angle_alpha   90.00
_cell.angle_beta   90.00
_cell.angle_gamma   90.00
#
_symmetry.space_group_name_H-M   'P 1'
#
loop_
_entity.id
_entity.type
_entity.pdbx_description
1 polymer ?
#
loop_
_entity_poly.entity_id
_entity_poly.type
_entity_poly.pdbx_seq_one_letter_code
_entity_poly.pdbx_strand_id
1 'polypeptide(L)'
;GNNNNTNMRLSVSKSCSSCLFIASNNGVWKSTDEGLNYVFRSNPNTGAQGFAVSDIDTGKVIYGYVDLFASANGGDNFTQRTWWSTGNSNHTGTSYIHADLRTAISVNGVFYVGTDGYMAKSKDFGISWELLSDGTGVREFYRFGLSQTKALVSMAGSQDNGTSIRKDTNWIEWNGGDGMEAIVHTINENWMLGCWQYGNRQRTKNGGLTRHGAAHATGNDWIAPMFFDPNHQMRIYSFGSVVYKSETFGKNWQVLGQPNIGVIKHAAVAENNS
;
A
#
# COMPACT_ATOMS: atom_id res chain seq x y z
N GLY A 1 -18.91 13.94 -13.56
CA GLY A 1 -18.72 12.98 -14.63
C GLY A 1 -18.78 11.59 -14.05
N ASN A 2 -19.74 10.77 -14.51
CA ASN A 2 -19.83 9.37 -14.12
C ASN A 2 -18.61 8.62 -14.68
N ASN A 3 -17.62 8.39 -13.86
CA ASN A 3 -16.60 7.40 -14.16
C ASN A 3 -17.20 6.01 -13.97
N ASN A 4 -17.93 5.54 -14.98
CA ASN A 4 -18.31 4.14 -15.12
C ASN A 4 -17.07 3.33 -15.56
N ASN A 5 -16.02 3.33 -14.75
CA ASN A 5 -14.90 2.39 -14.89
C ASN A 5 -15.38 1.04 -14.36
N THR A 6 -16.17 0.34 -15.16
CA THR A 6 -16.50 -1.06 -14.92
C THR A 6 -15.27 -1.89 -15.25
N ASN A 7 -14.38 -2.05 -14.29
CA ASN A 7 -13.29 -3.01 -14.40
C ASN A 7 -13.90 -4.40 -14.59
N MET A 8 -13.79 -4.94 -15.79
CA MET A 8 -14.21 -6.29 -16.08
C MET A 8 -13.04 -7.26 -15.97
N ARG A 9 -13.29 -8.41 -15.40
CA ARG A 9 -12.36 -9.54 -15.33
C ARG A 9 -13.00 -10.75 -15.97
N LEU A 10 -12.22 -11.47 -16.75
CA LEU A 10 -12.61 -12.73 -17.36
C LEU A 10 -11.80 -13.86 -16.73
N SER A 11 -12.45 -14.98 -16.44
CA SER A 11 -11.79 -16.19 -15.99
C SER A 11 -12.41 -17.41 -16.66
N VAL A 12 -11.56 -18.40 -16.95
CA VAL A 12 -11.94 -19.69 -17.56
C VAL A 12 -11.43 -20.82 -16.68
N SER A 13 -11.97 -22.02 -16.88
CA SER A 13 -11.56 -23.22 -16.16
C SER A 13 -11.28 -24.36 -17.14
N LYS A 14 -10.20 -25.10 -16.92
CA LYS A 14 -9.88 -26.32 -17.69
C LYS A 14 -10.91 -27.44 -17.48
N SER A 15 -11.62 -27.40 -16.34
CA SER A 15 -12.65 -28.39 -16.03
C SER A 15 -13.96 -28.19 -16.81
N CYS A 16 -14.10 -27.08 -17.55
CA CYS A 16 -15.26 -26.80 -18.40
C CYS A 16 -14.83 -25.91 -19.58
N SER A 17 -14.63 -26.49 -20.76
CA SER A 17 -14.16 -25.79 -21.94
C SER A 17 -15.12 -24.75 -22.49
N SER A 18 -16.44 -24.93 -22.27
CA SER A 18 -17.48 -23.99 -22.69
C SER A 18 -17.83 -22.94 -21.64
N CYS A 19 -17.23 -23.02 -20.42
CA CYS A 19 -17.56 -22.10 -19.35
C CYS A 19 -16.68 -20.86 -19.36
N LEU A 20 -17.32 -19.69 -19.36
CA LEU A 20 -16.68 -18.39 -19.16
C LEU A 20 -17.32 -17.70 -17.95
N PHE A 21 -16.49 -17.05 -17.18
CA PHE A 21 -16.94 -16.26 -16.06
C PHE A 21 -16.48 -14.81 -16.24
N ILE A 22 -17.40 -13.88 -16.05
CA ILE A 22 -17.13 -12.44 -16.05
C ILE A 22 -17.45 -11.88 -14.67
N ALA A 23 -16.56 -11.05 -14.18
CA ALA A 23 -16.79 -10.28 -12.96
C ALA A 23 -16.63 -8.79 -13.24
N SER A 24 -17.46 -8.00 -12.60
CA SER A 24 -17.36 -6.53 -12.52
C SER A 24 -17.78 -6.07 -11.13
N ASN A 25 -17.68 -4.78 -10.84
CA ASN A 25 -18.19 -4.22 -9.58
C ASN A 25 -19.71 -4.45 -9.38
N ASN A 26 -20.43 -4.87 -10.43
CA ASN A 26 -21.86 -5.17 -10.36
C ASN A 26 -22.17 -6.66 -10.14
N GLY A 27 -21.15 -7.50 -10.01
CA GLY A 27 -21.31 -8.92 -9.69
C GLY A 27 -20.58 -9.87 -10.63
N VAL A 28 -21.04 -11.12 -10.63
CA VAL A 28 -20.48 -12.24 -11.38
C VAL A 28 -21.53 -12.80 -12.33
N TRP A 29 -21.10 -13.11 -13.56
CA TRP A 29 -21.90 -13.78 -14.60
C TRP A 29 -21.15 -15.02 -15.07
N LYS A 30 -21.91 -16.04 -15.41
CA LYS A 30 -21.40 -17.31 -15.97
C LYS A 30 -22.05 -17.59 -17.31
N SER A 31 -21.26 -17.96 -18.29
CA SER A 31 -21.66 -18.63 -19.52
C SER A 31 -21.32 -20.11 -19.44
N THR A 32 -22.12 -20.96 -20.09
CA THR A 32 -21.87 -22.39 -20.28
C THR A 32 -21.89 -22.76 -21.77
N ASP A 33 -21.96 -21.80 -22.67
CA ASP A 33 -22.10 -21.92 -24.11
C ASP A 33 -21.08 -21.06 -24.88
N GLU A 34 -19.84 -21.07 -24.43
CA GLU A 34 -18.70 -20.40 -25.07
C GLU A 34 -18.87 -18.87 -25.16
N GLY A 35 -19.65 -18.28 -24.24
CA GLY A 35 -19.85 -16.84 -24.17
C GLY A 35 -21.01 -16.31 -25.00
N LEU A 36 -21.84 -17.17 -25.58
CA LEU A 36 -23.03 -16.74 -26.33
C LEU A 36 -24.09 -16.16 -25.42
N ASN A 37 -24.31 -16.76 -24.26
CA ASN A 37 -25.24 -16.28 -23.25
C ASN A 37 -24.58 -16.23 -21.87
N TYR A 38 -24.97 -15.25 -21.06
CA TYR A 38 -24.49 -15.09 -19.69
C TYR A 38 -25.65 -15.05 -18.69
N VAL A 39 -25.53 -15.83 -17.64
CA VAL A 39 -26.46 -15.83 -16.53
C VAL A 39 -25.81 -15.14 -15.34
N PHE A 40 -26.51 -14.13 -14.81
CA PHE A 40 -26.10 -13.47 -13.55
C PHE A 40 -26.12 -14.49 -12.39
N ARG A 41 -25.08 -14.47 -11.57
CA ARG A 41 -24.94 -15.35 -10.41
C ARG A 41 -25.25 -14.58 -9.13
N SER A 42 -24.39 -13.71 -8.71
CA SER A 42 -24.58 -12.86 -7.53
C SER A 42 -23.63 -11.66 -7.54
N ASN A 43 -23.86 -10.75 -6.60
CA ASN A 43 -22.97 -9.63 -6.34
C ASN A 43 -22.51 -9.65 -4.89
N PRO A 44 -21.23 -9.93 -4.60
CA PRO A 44 -20.68 -9.85 -3.23
C PRO A 44 -20.52 -8.42 -2.71
N ASN A 45 -20.91 -7.41 -3.51
CA ASN A 45 -20.92 -6.00 -3.15
C ASN A 45 -19.53 -5.45 -2.76
N THR A 46 -18.52 -5.88 -3.49
CA THR A 46 -17.15 -5.38 -3.40
C THR A 46 -16.56 -5.19 -4.81
N GLY A 47 -15.34 -4.67 -4.94
CA GLY A 47 -14.68 -4.55 -6.23
C GLY A 47 -14.24 -5.90 -6.81
N ALA A 48 -14.13 -5.99 -8.13
CA ALA A 48 -13.82 -7.22 -8.89
C ALA A 48 -12.37 -7.30 -9.35
N GLN A 49 -11.42 -6.66 -8.70
CA GLN A 49 -10.04 -6.62 -9.21
C GLN A 49 -9.30 -7.95 -9.04
N GLY A 50 -9.50 -8.65 -7.93
CA GLY A 50 -9.02 -10.00 -7.70
C GLY A 50 -10.11 -11.01 -8.04
N PHE A 51 -10.11 -11.55 -9.27
CA PHE A 51 -11.12 -12.51 -9.70
C PHE A 51 -10.48 -13.72 -10.38
N ALA A 52 -10.82 -14.92 -9.91
CA ALA A 52 -10.43 -16.17 -10.54
C ALA A 52 -11.44 -17.29 -10.28
N VAL A 53 -11.61 -18.16 -11.27
CA VAL A 53 -12.29 -19.45 -11.15
C VAL A 53 -11.22 -20.53 -11.06
N SER A 54 -11.44 -21.55 -10.23
CA SER A 54 -10.52 -22.69 -10.16
C SER A 54 -10.41 -23.38 -11.51
N ASP A 55 -9.17 -23.64 -11.94
CA ASP A 55 -8.88 -24.31 -13.21
C ASP A 55 -9.29 -25.79 -13.22
N ILE A 56 -9.58 -26.39 -12.05
CA ILE A 56 -9.98 -27.79 -11.90
C ILE A 56 -11.41 -27.97 -11.38
N ASP A 57 -12.11 -26.88 -10.97
CA ASP A 57 -13.45 -26.94 -10.38
C ASP A 57 -14.19 -25.64 -10.56
N THR A 58 -15.12 -25.59 -11.53
CA THR A 58 -15.92 -24.38 -11.81
C THR A 58 -16.85 -23.95 -10.66
N GLY A 59 -17.05 -24.78 -9.66
CA GLY A 59 -17.78 -24.40 -8.44
C GLY A 59 -16.99 -23.42 -7.58
N LYS A 60 -15.66 -23.45 -7.63
CA LYS A 60 -14.80 -22.64 -6.78
C LYS A 60 -14.41 -21.34 -7.47
N VAL A 61 -14.87 -20.22 -6.94
CA VAL A 61 -14.65 -18.88 -7.46
C VAL A 61 -14.16 -17.96 -6.35
N ILE A 62 -13.12 -17.20 -6.58
CA ILE A 62 -12.71 -16.09 -5.70
C ILE A 62 -12.98 -14.75 -6.37
N TYR A 63 -13.32 -13.77 -5.57
CA TYR A 63 -13.71 -12.43 -5.99
C TYR A 63 -13.36 -11.43 -4.88
N GLY A 64 -12.76 -10.30 -5.21
CA GLY A 64 -12.45 -9.31 -4.18
C GLY A 64 -11.70 -8.09 -4.68
N TYR A 65 -11.58 -7.14 -3.77
CA TYR A 65 -10.78 -5.92 -3.88
C TYR A 65 -10.07 -5.67 -2.53
N VAL A 66 -10.68 -4.90 -1.61
CA VAL A 66 -10.13 -4.69 -0.26
C VAL A 66 -10.07 -6.01 0.50
N ASP A 67 -11.17 -6.74 0.50
CA ASP A 67 -11.28 -8.08 1.05
C ASP A 67 -11.63 -9.11 -0.01
N LEU A 68 -11.29 -10.36 0.24
CA LEU A 68 -11.55 -11.49 -0.64
C LEU A 68 -12.76 -12.28 -0.16
N PHE A 69 -13.58 -12.66 -1.11
CA PHE A 69 -14.76 -13.50 -0.97
C PHE A 69 -14.60 -14.76 -1.83
N ALA A 70 -15.13 -15.88 -1.37
CA ALA A 70 -15.08 -17.15 -2.08
C ALA A 70 -16.47 -17.76 -2.21
N SER A 71 -16.73 -18.36 -3.37
CA SER A 71 -17.95 -19.11 -3.70
C SER A 71 -17.61 -20.55 -4.00
N ALA A 72 -18.35 -21.50 -3.38
CA ALA A 72 -18.22 -22.93 -3.65
C ALA A 72 -19.28 -23.47 -4.64
N ASN A 73 -20.13 -22.60 -5.20
CA ASN A 73 -21.25 -22.96 -6.09
C ASN A 73 -21.28 -22.16 -7.39
N GLY A 74 -20.08 -21.81 -7.93
CA GLY A 74 -19.96 -21.17 -9.23
C GLY A 74 -20.41 -19.70 -9.25
N GLY A 75 -20.32 -19.03 -8.11
CA GLY A 75 -20.64 -17.60 -7.99
C GLY A 75 -22.06 -17.31 -7.48
N ASP A 76 -22.85 -18.32 -7.12
CA ASP A 76 -24.23 -18.09 -6.63
C ASP A 76 -24.26 -17.43 -5.25
N ASN A 77 -23.34 -17.81 -4.38
CA ASN A 77 -23.17 -17.22 -3.06
C ASN A 77 -21.71 -17.06 -2.73
N PHE A 78 -21.35 -15.97 -2.07
CA PHE A 78 -20.01 -15.68 -1.62
C PHE A 78 -19.92 -15.57 -0.10
N THR A 79 -18.83 -16.08 0.46
CA THR A 79 -18.47 -15.94 1.87
C THR A 79 -17.15 -15.17 1.95
N GLN A 80 -17.09 -14.15 2.82
CA GLN A 80 -15.85 -13.40 3.08
C GLN A 80 -14.78 -14.32 3.68
N ARG A 81 -13.56 -14.22 3.18
CA ARG A 81 -12.40 -15.05 3.58
C ARG A 81 -11.29 -14.25 4.21
N THR A 82 -11.19 -12.96 3.92
CA THR A 82 -10.17 -12.09 4.50
C THR A 82 -10.81 -10.85 5.10
N TRP A 83 -10.11 -10.22 6.05
CA TRP A 83 -10.60 -9.06 6.79
C TRP A 83 -9.45 -8.07 6.97
N TRP A 84 -9.40 -7.06 6.13
CA TRP A 84 -8.41 -6.00 6.22
C TRP A 84 -8.68 -5.02 7.38
N SER A 85 -9.91 -4.56 7.50
CA SER A 85 -10.27 -3.38 8.30
C SER A 85 -10.89 -3.67 9.67
N THR A 86 -11.10 -4.93 10.04
CA THR A 86 -11.86 -5.26 11.26
C THR A 86 -11.07 -5.10 12.55
N GLY A 87 -10.12 -4.17 12.61
CA GLY A 87 -9.36 -3.93 13.84
C GLY A 87 -8.73 -5.21 14.39
N ASN A 88 -8.62 -6.21 13.55
CA ASN A 88 -7.91 -7.41 13.87
C ASN A 88 -6.44 -7.03 13.93
N SER A 89 -6.03 -6.52 15.09
CA SER A 89 -4.63 -6.20 15.40
C SER A 89 -3.70 -7.40 15.20
N ASN A 90 -4.27 -8.55 14.89
CA ASN A 90 -3.61 -9.79 14.54
C ASN A 90 -3.62 -9.98 13.03
N HIS A 91 -2.99 -9.07 12.29
CA HIS A 91 -2.63 -9.30 10.88
C HIS A 91 -1.66 -10.49 10.68
N THR A 92 -1.52 -11.32 11.67
CA THR A 92 -0.66 -12.49 11.73
C THR A 92 -1.42 -13.80 11.53
N GLY A 93 -2.74 -13.74 11.35
CA GLY A 93 -3.53 -14.93 11.08
C GLY A 93 -3.36 -15.45 9.65
N THR A 94 -3.47 -16.75 9.47
CA THR A 94 -3.39 -17.42 8.16
C THR A 94 -4.51 -17.00 7.19
N SER A 95 -5.56 -16.35 7.67
CA SER A 95 -6.69 -15.79 6.89
C SER A 95 -6.48 -14.33 6.46
N TYR A 96 -5.31 -13.74 6.73
CA TYR A 96 -5.00 -12.38 6.35
C TYR A 96 -4.25 -12.35 5.01
N ILE A 97 -4.66 -11.44 4.13
CA ILE A 97 -3.86 -10.95 3.00
C ILE A 97 -3.95 -9.43 2.98
N HIS A 98 -2.93 -8.79 2.38
CA HIS A 98 -2.96 -7.35 2.19
C HIS A 98 -4.18 -6.94 1.36
N ALA A 99 -4.73 -5.77 1.62
CA ALA A 99 -5.84 -5.22 0.86
C ALA A 99 -5.47 -4.95 -0.60
N ASP A 100 -6.46 -4.49 -1.35
CA ASP A 100 -6.33 -4.03 -2.72
C ASP A 100 -5.76 -5.11 -3.66
N LEU A 101 -6.54 -6.21 -3.77
CA LEU A 101 -6.26 -7.24 -4.75
C LEU A 101 -6.21 -6.63 -6.15
N ARG A 102 -5.15 -6.91 -6.91
CA ARG A 102 -4.93 -6.43 -8.27
C ARG A 102 -5.12 -7.52 -9.31
N THR A 103 -4.85 -8.76 -8.92
CA THR A 103 -4.97 -9.92 -9.80
C THR A 103 -5.22 -11.18 -9.00
N ALA A 104 -5.83 -12.18 -9.65
CA ALA A 104 -5.94 -13.53 -9.12
C ALA A 104 -5.90 -14.55 -10.27
N ILE A 105 -5.30 -15.70 -10.02
CA ILE A 105 -5.29 -16.86 -10.92
C ILE A 105 -5.44 -18.16 -10.14
N SER A 106 -5.86 -19.23 -10.83
CA SER A 106 -5.84 -20.58 -10.29
C SER A 106 -4.94 -21.46 -11.14
N VAL A 107 -4.08 -22.24 -10.49
CA VAL A 107 -3.19 -23.21 -11.12
C VAL A 107 -3.23 -24.51 -10.32
N ASN A 108 -3.71 -25.60 -10.93
CA ASN A 108 -3.89 -26.89 -10.32
C ASN A 108 -4.71 -26.83 -9.00
N GLY A 109 -5.76 -26.00 -8.98
CA GLY A 109 -6.65 -25.80 -7.83
C GLY A 109 -6.09 -24.90 -6.74
N VAL A 110 -4.86 -24.44 -6.85
CA VAL A 110 -4.24 -23.46 -5.94
C VAL A 110 -4.55 -22.06 -6.45
N PHE A 111 -5.07 -21.20 -5.59
CA PHE A 111 -5.30 -19.79 -5.90
C PHE A 111 -4.07 -18.96 -5.56
N TYR A 112 -3.67 -18.10 -6.48
CA TYR A 112 -2.62 -17.10 -6.31
C TYR A 112 -3.24 -15.72 -6.45
N VAL A 113 -2.87 -14.81 -5.58
CA VAL A 113 -3.33 -13.41 -5.60
C VAL A 113 -2.14 -12.46 -5.53
N GLY A 114 -2.25 -11.36 -6.28
CA GLY A 114 -1.38 -10.20 -6.14
C GLY A 114 -2.16 -9.05 -5.52
N THR A 115 -1.58 -8.43 -4.51
CA THR A 115 -2.13 -7.28 -3.79
C THR A 115 -1.17 -6.11 -3.87
N ASP A 116 -1.52 -4.96 -3.34
CA ASP A 116 -0.60 -3.81 -3.27
C ASP A 116 0.59 -4.08 -2.32
N GLY A 117 0.42 -4.94 -1.34
CA GLY A 117 1.48 -5.25 -0.38
C GLY A 117 2.39 -6.41 -0.81
N TYR A 118 1.83 -7.46 -1.40
CA TYR A 118 2.57 -8.69 -1.71
C TYR A 118 1.78 -9.69 -2.57
N MET A 119 2.44 -10.80 -2.91
CA MET A 119 1.81 -11.98 -3.50
C MET A 119 1.56 -13.05 -2.45
N ALA A 120 0.42 -13.74 -2.55
CA ALA A 120 0.07 -14.86 -1.69
C ALA A 120 -0.58 -15.99 -2.47
N LYS A 121 -0.55 -17.21 -1.92
CA LYS A 121 -1.28 -18.37 -2.44
C LYS A 121 -2.10 -19.06 -1.36
N SER A 122 -3.20 -19.66 -1.79
CA SER A 122 -4.08 -20.50 -0.96
C SER A 122 -4.28 -21.86 -1.62
N LYS A 123 -4.10 -22.94 -0.84
CA LYS A 123 -4.35 -24.33 -1.24
C LYS A 123 -5.70 -24.84 -0.76
N ASP A 124 -6.35 -24.09 0.13
CA ASP A 124 -7.57 -24.44 0.84
C ASP A 124 -8.74 -23.50 0.53
N PHE A 125 -8.73 -22.95 -0.67
CA PHE A 125 -9.82 -22.11 -1.16
C PHE A 125 -10.02 -20.80 -0.36
N GLY A 126 -8.92 -20.15 -0.01
CA GLY A 126 -8.91 -18.85 0.66
C GLY A 126 -9.12 -18.89 2.17
N ILE A 127 -9.09 -20.08 2.79
CA ILE A 127 -9.18 -20.21 4.25
C ILE A 127 -7.86 -19.80 4.91
N SER A 128 -6.74 -20.24 4.32
CA SER A 128 -5.41 -19.83 4.75
C SER A 128 -4.56 -19.40 3.55
N TRP A 129 -3.57 -18.56 3.83
CA TRP A 129 -2.70 -17.96 2.83
C TRP A 129 -1.23 -18.11 3.20
N GLU A 130 -0.42 -18.43 2.21
CA GLU A 130 1.04 -18.48 2.28
C GLU A 130 1.62 -17.30 1.52
N LEU A 131 2.45 -16.50 2.19
CA LEU A 131 3.12 -15.35 1.60
C LEU A 131 4.19 -15.80 0.60
N LEU A 132 4.28 -15.16 -0.55
CA LEU A 132 5.22 -15.51 -1.62
C LEU A 132 6.26 -14.42 -1.90
N SER A 133 6.20 -13.30 -1.20
CA SER A 133 7.07 -12.16 -1.48
C SER A 133 8.40 -12.19 -0.73
N ASP A 134 8.61 -13.16 0.16
CA ASP A 134 9.87 -13.30 0.86
C ASP A 134 11.02 -13.56 -0.13
N GLY A 135 12.07 -12.75 -0.03
CA GLY A 135 13.23 -12.81 -0.91
C GLY A 135 13.08 -12.15 -2.29
N THR A 136 11.91 -11.62 -2.64
CA THR A 136 11.74 -10.90 -3.92
C THR A 136 12.45 -9.54 -3.93
N GLY A 137 12.67 -8.94 -2.75
CA GLY A 137 13.35 -7.64 -2.62
C GLY A 137 12.63 -6.47 -3.31
N VAL A 138 11.36 -6.64 -3.68
CA VAL A 138 10.58 -5.62 -4.39
C VAL A 138 9.82 -4.77 -3.39
N ARG A 139 10.01 -3.44 -3.48
CA ARG A 139 9.23 -2.44 -2.76
C ARG A 139 9.19 -1.15 -3.56
N GLU A 140 8.04 -0.54 -3.66
CA GLU A 140 7.86 0.75 -4.34
C GLU A 140 8.08 1.89 -3.35
N PHE A 141 9.19 2.62 -3.49
CA PHE A 141 9.51 3.75 -2.64
C PHE A 141 9.07 5.08 -3.28
N TYR A 142 8.34 5.89 -2.53
CA TYR A 142 8.01 7.25 -2.91
C TYR A 142 9.19 8.21 -2.74
N ARG A 143 9.82 8.15 -1.56
CA ARG A 143 10.95 9.01 -1.19
C ARG A 143 11.90 8.25 -0.27
N PHE A 144 13.14 8.68 -0.25
CA PHE A 144 14.14 8.12 0.63
C PHE A 144 15.16 9.17 1.08
N GLY A 145 15.63 9.03 2.32
CA GLY A 145 16.75 9.76 2.89
C GLY A 145 17.94 8.84 3.09
N LEU A 146 19.12 9.31 2.72
CA LEU A 146 20.38 8.59 2.89
C LEU A 146 21.22 9.26 3.98
N SER A 147 21.89 8.44 4.80
CA SER A 147 22.91 8.95 5.69
C SER A 147 24.11 9.47 4.90
N GLN A 148 24.62 10.63 5.30
CA GLN A 148 25.86 11.21 4.75
C GLN A 148 27.08 10.79 5.55
N THR A 149 26.90 10.18 6.72
CA THR A 149 27.98 9.82 7.65
C THR A 149 28.25 8.33 7.71
N LYS A 150 27.26 7.50 7.36
CA LYS A 150 27.39 6.05 7.44
C LYS A 150 26.76 5.37 6.23
N ALA A 151 27.55 4.63 5.49
CA ALA A 151 27.06 3.79 4.40
C ALA A 151 26.01 2.79 4.89
N LEU A 152 25.09 2.40 4.03
CA LEU A 152 24.02 1.42 4.30
C LEU A 152 23.05 1.82 5.43
N VAL A 153 23.00 3.12 5.79
CA VAL A 153 21.93 3.67 6.63
C VAL A 153 21.04 4.55 5.80
N SER A 154 19.76 4.20 5.75
CA SER A 154 18.75 4.94 5.01
C SER A 154 17.38 4.81 5.65
N MET A 155 16.49 5.72 5.31
CA MET A 155 15.06 5.65 5.62
C MET A 155 14.27 5.86 4.33
N ALA A 156 13.23 5.08 4.11
CA ALA A 156 12.41 5.17 2.90
C ALA A 156 10.93 4.96 3.20
N GLY A 157 10.10 5.77 2.56
CA GLY A 157 8.65 5.63 2.59
C GLY A 157 8.13 4.91 1.36
N SER A 158 7.25 3.94 1.56
CA SER A 158 6.59 3.19 0.49
C SER A 158 5.08 3.11 0.71
N GLN A 159 4.33 3.30 -0.35
CA GLN A 159 2.88 3.11 -0.31
C GLN A 159 2.57 1.69 0.14
N ASP A 160 1.48 1.53 0.91
CA ASP A 160 0.95 0.27 1.44
C ASP A 160 1.93 -0.54 2.32
N ASN A 161 3.21 -0.13 2.40
CA ASN A 161 4.26 -0.86 3.11
C ASN A 161 5.02 0.00 4.14
N GLY A 162 4.46 1.15 4.49
CA GLY A 162 4.96 2.00 5.56
C GLY A 162 6.32 2.65 5.30
N THR A 163 6.93 3.12 6.38
CA THR A 163 8.28 3.68 6.36
C THR A 163 9.27 2.69 6.94
N SER A 164 10.31 2.37 6.20
CA SER A 164 11.36 1.44 6.60
C SER A 164 12.68 2.13 6.86
N ILE A 165 13.42 1.62 7.84
CA ILE A 165 14.80 2.00 8.14
C ILE A 165 15.71 0.84 7.77
N ARG A 166 16.75 1.12 6.97
CA ARG A 166 17.86 0.20 6.72
C ARG A 166 19.04 0.55 7.61
N LYS A 167 19.62 -0.46 8.23
CA LYS A 167 20.92 -0.39 8.94
C LYS A 167 21.75 -1.61 8.56
N ASP A 168 22.81 -1.37 7.81
CA ASP A 168 23.63 -2.42 7.22
C ASP A 168 22.79 -3.37 6.35
N THR A 169 22.66 -4.63 6.70
CA THR A 169 21.83 -5.63 6.02
C THR A 169 20.42 -5.74 6.59
N ASN A 170 20.14 -5.10 7.72
CA ASN A 170 18.88 -5.21 8.43
C ASN A 170 17.88 -4.13 7.97
N TRP A 171 16.64 -4.54 7.80
CA TRP A 171 15.50 -3.66 7.55
C TRP A 171 14.55 -3.70 8.74
N ILE A 172 14.08 -2.54 9.13
CA ILE A 172 13.11 -2.36 10.21
C ILE A 172 11.91 -1.65 9.61
N GLU A 173 10.74 -2.26 9.68
CA GLU A 173 9.50 -1.51 9.47
C GLU A 173 9.29 -0.60 10.68
N TRP A 174 9.45 0.68 10.46
CA TRP A 174 9.46 1.67 11.54
C TRP A 174 8.11 2.32 11.77
N ASN A 175 7.35 2.53 10.70
CA ASN A 175 6.07 3.20 10.73
C ASN A 175 5.16 2.60 9.67
N GLY A 176 3.92 2.24 10.04
CA GLY A 176 2.94 1.66 9.12
C GLY A 176 2.27 2.71 8.21
N GLY A 177 1.16 2.32 7.58
CA GLY A 177 0.41 3.15 6.64
C GLY A 177 1.13 3.33 5.30
N ASP A 178 0.82 4.42 4.59
CA ASP A 178 1.51 4.79 3.35
C ASP A 178 2.72 5.64 3.67
N GLY A 179 3.89 5.03 3.67
CA GLY A 179 5.15 5.75 3.88
C GLY A 179 5.44 6.70 2.73
N MET A 180 5.73 7.96 3.06
CA MET A 180 5.94 9.04 2.09
C MET A 180 7.35 9.62 2.20
N GLU A 181 7.48 10.89 2.52
CA GLU A 181 8.76 11.56 2.64
C GLU A 181 9.60 11.00 3.78
N ALA A 182 10.90 10.86 3.58
CA ALA A 182 11.85 10.37 4.57
C ALA A 182 13.18 11.10 4.46
N ILE A 183 13.71 11.57 5.59
CA ILE A 183 15.01 12.23 5.67
C ILE A 183 15.85 11.67 6.81
N VAL A 184 17.16 11.55 6.59
CA VAL A 184 18.17 11.19 7.58
C VAL A 184 19.03 12.41 7.86
N HIS A 185 19.30 12.69 9.13
CA HIS A 185 20.08 13.86 9.53
C HIS A 185 21.51 13.81 8.97
N THR A 186 22.00 14.95 8.53
CA THR A 186 23.25 15.05 7.74
C THR A 186 24.51 14.64 8.49
N ILE A 187 24.54 14.77 9.81
CA ILE A 187 25.71 14.44 10.66
C ILE A 187 25.45 13.39 11.73
N ASN A 188 24.23 12.90 11.88
CA ASN A 188 23.90 11.88 12.87
C ASN A 188 22.86 10.91 12.30
N GLU A 189 23.31 9.80 11.80
CA GLU A 189 22.51 8.77 11.14
C GLU A 189 21.41 8.16 12.02
N ASN A 190 21.45 8.37 13.33
CA ASN A 190 20.39 7.90 14.23
C ASN A 190 19.20 8.86 14.33
N TRP A 191 19.34 10.06 13.80
CA TRP A 191 18.28 11.02 13.77
C TRP A 191 17.59 10.99 12.41
N MET A 192 16.32 10.58 12.40
CA MET A 192 15.55 10.41 11.19
C MET A 192 14.15 10.97 11.37
N LEU A 193 13.56 11.43 10.27
CA LEU A 193 12.20 11.92 10.22
C LEU A 193 11.54 11.35 8.97
N GLY A 194 10.42 10.68 9.14
CA GLY A 194 9.60 10.13 8.07
C GLY A 194 8.14 10.51 8.26
N CYS A 195 7.34 10.35 7.23
CA CYS A 195 5.92 10.58 7.35
C CYS A 195 5.11 9.50 6.62
N TRP A 196 3.88 9.37 7.00
CA TRP A 196 2.85 8.80 6.17
C TRP A 196 2.07 9.90 5.43
N GLN A 197 1.04 9.52 4.72
CA GLN A 197 0.28 10.40 3.84
C GLN A 197 -0.17 11.71 4.54
N TYR A 198 -0.27 12.75 3.74
CA TYR A 198 -0.69 14.09 4.18
C TYR A 198 0.20 14.72 5.26
N GLY A 199 1.47 14.32 5.31
CA GLY A 199 2.46 14.93 6.18
C GLY A 199 2.31 14.60 7.67
N ASN A 200 1.75 13.47 8.02
CA ASN A 200 1.76 12.95 9.37
C ASN A 200 3.18 12.49 9.74
N ARG A 201 3.96 13.38 10.29
CA ARG A 201 5.40 13.22 10.53
C ARG A 201 5.69 12.55 11.84
N GLN A 202 6.67 11.69 11.81
CA GLN A 202 7.25 11.04 12.99
C GLN A 202 8.77 11.22 12.93
N ARG A 203 9.41 11.28 14.11
CA ARG A 203 10.85 11.40 14.21
C ARG A 203 11.42 10.40 15.21
N THR A 204 12.66 10.04 14.99
CA THR A 204 13.49 9.29 15.94
C THR A 204 14.83 9.99 16.11
N LYS A 205 15.47 9.78 17.27
CA LYS A 205 16.83 10.24 17.57
C LYS A 205 17.75 9.10 18.00
N ASN A 206 17.29 7.87 17.89
CA ASN A 206 18.01 6.66 18.29
C ASN A 206 17.90 5.54 17.27
N GLY A 207 17.81 5.94 15.99
CA GLY A 207 17.83 5.02 14.85
C GLY A 207 16.63 4.10 14.76
N GLY A 208 15.46 4.59 15.17
CA GLY A 208 14.21 3.88 15.06
C GLY A 208 13.74 3.14 16.31
N LEU A 209 14.54 3.12 17.39
CA LEU A 209 14.14 2.45 18.64
C LEU A 209 12.94 3.13 19.31
N THR A 210 12.83 4.45 19.22
CA THR A 210 11.68 5.21 19.69
C THR A 210 11.12 6.08 18.57
N ARG A 211 9.83 6.37 18.65
CA ARG A 211 9.11 7.19 17.70
C ARG A 211 8.36 8.30 18.43
N HIS A 212 8.49 9.52 17.93
CA HIS A 212 7.83 10.70 18.48
C HIS A 212 7.12 11.48 17.39
N GLY A 213 5.93 11.95 17.65
CA GLY A 213 5.19 12.80 16.71
C GLY A 213 5.99 14.07 16.37
N ALA A 214 5.96 14.44 15.12
CA ALA A 214 6.56 15.64 14.56
C ALA A 214 5.58 16.34 13.61
N ALA A 215 4.30 16.04 13.75
CA ALA A 215 3.24 16.60 12.92
C ALA A 215 3.02 18.09 13.21
N HIS A 216 2.71 18.83 12.17
CA HIS A 216 2.21 20.19 12.22
C HIS A 216 1.00 20.31 11.31
N ALA A 217 0.28 21.42 11.43
CA ALA A 217 -1.01 21.60 10.78
C ALA A 217 -0.97 21.49 9.25
N THR A 218 -2.00 21.24 8.72
CA THR A 218 -2.93 21.28 7.57
C THR A 218 -2.38 21.69 6.19
N GLY A 219 -3.11 21.22 5.16
CA GLY A 219 -2.89 21.65 3.77
C GLY A 219 -1.73 20.95 3.07
N ASN A 220 -1.36 19.76 3.52
CA ASN A 220 -0.33 18.96 2.87
C ASN A 220 -0.91 18.16 1.70
N ASP A 221 -0.09 17.91 0.69
CA ASP A 221 -0.38 16.94 -0.37
C ASP A 221 -0.19 15.51 0.13
N TRP A 222 -0.54 14.56 -0.70
CA TRP A 222 -0.30 13.13 -0.50
C TRP A 222 1.14 12.87 -0.04
N ILE A 223 2.12 13.37 -0.77
CA ILE A 223 3.52 13.45 -0.36
C ILE A 223 3.80 14.88 0.09
N ALA A 224 4.07 15.09 1.37
CA ALA A 224 4.39 16.39 1.94
C ALA A 224 5.92 16.58 1.98
N PRO A 225 6.51 17.36 1.05
CA PRO A 225 7.96 17.48 0.94
C PRO A 225 8.60 18.05 2.19
N MET A 226 9.80 17.55 2.51
CA MET A 226 10.66 18.05 3.59
C MET A 226 12.09 18.18 3.10
N PHE A 227 12.77 19.26 3.50
CA PHE A 227 14.16 19.49 3.13
C PHE A 227 14.95 20.01 4.34
N PHE A 228 16.19 19.53 4.45
CA PHE A 228 17.16 20.15 5.36
C PHE A 228 17.61 21.50 4.84
N ASP A 229 17.89 22.39 5.77
CA ASP A 229 18.68 23.56 5.47
C ASP A 229 20.16 23.14 5.38
N PRO A 230 20.83 23.37 4.26
CA PRO A 230 22.23 22.96 4.10
C PRO A 230 23.18 23.70 5.05
N ASN A 231 22.79 24.87 5.55
CA ASN A 231 23.61 25.71 6.42
C ASN A 231 23.30 25.54 7.92
N HIS A 232 22.16 24.87 8.25
CA HIS A 232 21.68 24.72 9.64
C HIS A 232 21.22 23.30 9.93
N GLN A 233 22.07 22.53 10.57
CA GLN A 233 21.87 21.10 10.81
C GLN A 233 20.55 20.71 11.46
N MET A 234 19.97 21.54 12.32
CA MET A 234 18.72 21.28 13.01
C MET A 234 17.49 21.83 12.27
N ARG A 235 17.73 22.61 11.21
CA ARG A 235 16.66 23.29 10.49
C ARG A 235 16.10 22.41 9.38
N ILE A 236 14.78 22.31 9.37
CA ILE A 236 14.02 21.59 8.37
C ILE A 236 12.89 22.47 7.88
N TYR A 237 12.70 22.50 6.59
CA TYR A 237 11.52 23.09 5.96
C TYR A 237 10.54 22.01 5.55
N SER A 238 9.26 22.31 5.64
CA SER A 238 8.18 21.45 5.20
C SER A 238 7.17 22.26 4.39
N PHE A 239 6.69 21.63 3.34
CA PHE A 239 5.90 22.30 2.33
C PHE A 239 4.54 21.64 2.16
N GLY A 240 3.54 22.47 1.97
CA GLY A 240 2.15 22.16 1.68
C GLY A 240 1.50 23.39 1.08
N SER A 241 0.26 23.70 1.41
CA SER A 241 -0.34 25.03 1.13
C SER A 241 0.26 26.13 2.02
N VAL A 242 0.93 25.74 3.11
CA VAL A 242 1.66 26.58 4.04
C VAL A 242 3.10 26.09 4.09
N VAL A 243 4.05 27.03 4.20
CA VAL A 243 5.47 26.73 4.39
C VAL A 243 5.78 26.79 5.89
N TYR A 244 6.38 25.73 6.39
CA TYR A 244 6.78 25.61 7.79
C TYR A 244 8.30 25.47 7.91
N LYS A 245 8.80 25.94 9.03
CA LYS A 245 10.20 25.78 9.44
C LYS A 245 10.27 25.20 10.84
N SER A 246 11.19 24.28 11.05
CA SER A 246 11.60 23.77 12.36
C SER A 246 13.07 24.06 12.58
N GLU A 247 13.42 24.59 13.74
CA GLU A 247 14.79 24.76 14.23
C GLU A 247 15.21 23.63 15.18
N THR A 248 14.36 22.64 15.36
CA THR A 248 14.49 21.62 16.44
C THR A 248 14.36 20.20 15.90
N PHE A 249 14.75 19.99 14.64
CA PHE A 249 14.62 18.68 13.97
C PHE A 249 13.20 18.14 14.06
N GLY A 250 12.23 18.94 13.62
CA GLY A 250 10.82 18.55 13.56
C GLY A 250 10.10 18.45 14.92
N LYS A 251 10.71 18.88 16.04
CA LYS A 251 10.02 18.90 17.34
C LYS A 251 8.97 20.00 17.40
N ASN A 252 9.36 21.21 17.01
CA ASN A 252 8.51 22.37 16.98
C ASN A 252 8.53 22.99 15.59
N TRP A 253 7.40 23.50 15.15
CA TRP A 253 7.25 24.10 13.84
C TRP A 253 6.69 25.51 13.94
N GLN A 254 7.17 26.40 13.09
CA GLN A 254 6.63 27.73 12.92
C GLN A 254 6.22 27.98 11.47
N VAL A 255 5.16 28.71 11.26
CA VAL A 255 4.74 29.14 9.93
C VAL A 255 5.73 30.19 9.41
N LEU A 256 6.24 29.99 8.19
CA LEU A 256 7.00 31.02 7.48
C LEU A 256 6.12 31.84 6.55
N GLY A 257 5.10 31.23 5.95
CA GLY A 257 4.22 31.91 5.04
C GLY A 257 3.22 31.00 4.36
N GLN A 258 2.25 31.63 3.72
CA GLN A 258 1.24 30.95 2.91
C GLN A 258 1.18 31.66 1.54
N PRO A 259 1.87 31.13 0.51
CA PRO A 259 2.02 31.83 -0.76
C PRO A 259 0.76 31.87 -1.62
N ASN A 260 -0.32 31.17 -1.23
CA ASN A 260 -1.60 31.14 -1.93
C ASN A 260 -1.54 30.65 -3.40
N ILE A 261 -0.60 29.74 -3.68
CA ILE A 261 -0.37 29.14 -5.01
C ILE A 261 -0.86 27.68 -5.10
N GLY A 262 -1.66 27.24 -4.14
CA GLY A 262 -2.06 25.83 -3.98
C GLY A 262 -1.06 25.05 -3.12
N VAL A 263 -1.00 23.74 -3.32
CA VAL A 263 -0.12 22.85 -2.56
C VAL A 263 1.23 22.73 -3.23
N ILE A 264 2.30 23.03 -2.50
CA ILE A 264 3.67 22.95 -2.99
C ILE A 264 4.12 21.48 -2.98
N LYS A 265 4.48 20.96 -4.16
CA LYS A 265 4.91 19.57 -4.35
C LYS A 265 6.44 19.42 -4.46
N HIS A 266 7.12 20.48 -4.82
CA HIS A 266 8.57 20.51 -4.99
C HIS A 266 9.12 21.83 -4.46
N ALA A 267 10.26 21.75 -3.79
CA ALA A 267 10.98 22.91 -3.28
C ALA A 267 12.48 22.60 -3.24
N ALA A 268 13.28 23.62 -3.09
CA ALA A 268 14.70 23.52 -2.83
C ALA A 268 15.14 24.61 -1.85
N VAL A 269 16.17 24.32 -1.09
CA VAL A 269 16.81 25.28 -0.18
C VAL A 269 18.20 25.59 -0.74
N ALA A 270 18.51 26.86 -0.87
CA ALA A 270 19.80 27.28 -1.41
C ALA A 270 20.95 26.94 -0.45
N GLU A 271 22.09 26.53 -1.01
CA GLU A 271 23.28 26.22 -0.22
C GLU A 271 23.94 27.46 0.35
N ASN A 272 23.69 28.61 -0.27
CA ASN A 272 24.24 29.89 0.15
C ASN A 272 23.11 30.85 0.55
N ASN A 273 23.23 31.50 1.69
CA ASN A 273 22.30 32.53 2.18
C ASN A 273 20.84 32.03 2.42
N SER A 274 20.71 30.93 3.11
CA SER A 274 19.39 30.44 3.59
C SER A 274 19.00 31.05 4.95
#